data_08ae5066123ff2f25d15be77e42d069f
#
_entry.id   08ae5066123ff2f25d15be77e42d069f
#
_cell.length_a   1.000
_cell.length_b   1.000
_cell.length_c   1.000
_cell.angle_alpha   90.00
_cell.angle_beta   90.00
_cell.angle_gamma   90.00
#
_symmetry.space_group_name_H-M   'P 1'
#
loop_
_entity.id
_entity.type
_entity.pdbx_description
1 polymer ?
#
loop_
_entity_poly.entity_id
_entity_poly.type
_entity_poly.pdbx_seq_one_letter_code
_entity_poly.pdbx_strand_id
1 'polypeptide(L)'
;MNLLSVNGVSHDYPRHGRVLHEIQLAIAPGETVALLGRSGCGKSTLARMLVGLETPQHGDIVWRGTPLTALKGEAIGAFRRDIQLVFQDAFSAVNPRKTVREIVSEPLRHLFRLSREERARRVEEMLHAVDLST
;
A
#
# COMPACT_ATOMS: atom_id res chain seq x y z
N MET A 1 -13.11 -8.84 14.93
CA MET A 1 -11.66 -8.62 14.81
C MET A 1 -11.39 -7.63 13.67
N ASN A 2 -10.56 -6.65 13.91
CA ASN A 2 -10.20 -5.68 12.87
C ASN A 2 -9.10 -6.23 11.96
N LEU A 3 -9.22 -5.97 10.67
CA LEU A 3 -8.21 -6.32 9.70
C LEU A 3 -7.01 -5.39 9.81
N LEU A 4 -7.29 -4.10 9.97
CA LEU A 4 -6.28 -3.04 10.10
C LEU A 4 -6.71 -2.06 11.17
N SER A 5 -5.79 -1.65 12.03
CA SER A 5 -6.04 -0.67 13.09
C SER A 5 -4.96 0.39 13.11
N VAL A 6 -5.37 1.63 13.29
CA VAL A 6 -4.48 2.77 13.49
C VAL A 6 -4.70 3.25 14.91
N ASN A 7 -3.68 3.20 15.75
CA ASN A 7 -3.80 3.45 17.19
C ASN A 7 -2.96 4.64 17.61
N GLY A 8 -3.61 5.79 17.82
CA GLY A 8 -2.99 6.99 18.35
C GLY A 8 -1.83 7.53 17.48
N VAL A 9 -1.97 7.45 16.17
CA VAL A 9 -0.90 7.85 15.26
C VAL A 9 -0.78 9.36 15.17
N SER A 10 0.44 9.85 15.43
CA SER A 10 0.82 11.24 15.25
C SER A 10 2.09 11.33 14.43
N HIS A 11 2.18 12.35 13.59
CA HIS A 11 3.34 12.54 12.71
C HIS A 11 3.55 14.01 12.37
N ASP A 12 4.80 14.44 12.46
CA ASP A 12 5.23 15.81 12.15
C ASP A 12 6.25 15.79 11.02
N TYR A 13 6.16 16.76 10.13
CA TYR A 13 7.23 17.02 9.16
C TYR A 13 7.99 18.30 9.56
N PRO A 14 9.32 18.32 9.45
CA PRO A 14 10.14 19.44 9.93
C PRO A 14 9.73 20.82 9.40
N ARG A 15 9.21 20.87 8.16
CA ARG A 15 8.83 22.12 7.52
C ARG A 15 7.34 22.44 7.56
N HIS A 16 6.51 21.45 7.88
CA HIS A 16 5.05 21.57 7.78
C HIS A 16 4.34 21.41 9.14
N GLY A 17 5.11 21.09 10.20
CA GLY A 17 4.54 20.83 11.50
C GLY A 17 3.75 19.51 11.55
N ARG A 18 2.80 19.46 12.48
CA ARG A 18 2.02 18.26 12.71
C ARG A 18 0.99 18.04 11.60
N VAL A 19 1.12 16.94 10.87
CA VAL A 19 0.19 16.54 9.80
C VAL A 19 -0.83 15.52 10.28
N LEU A 20 -0.49 14.67 11.25
CA LEU A 20 -1.40 13.71 11.86
C LEU A 20 -1.37 13.90 13.37
N HIS A 21 -2.54 13.89 14.01
CA HIS A 21 -2.68 14.10 15.44
C HIS A 21 -3.59 13.05 16.06
N GLU A 22 -3.01 12.13 16.81
CA GLU A 22 -3.70 11.08 17.54
C GLU A 22 -4.80 10.37 16.75
N ILE A 23 -4.46 9.97 15.51
CA ILE A 23 -5.42 9.33 14.62
C ILE A 23 -5.79 7.94 15.15
N GLN A 24 -7.10 7.70 15.23
CA GLN A 24 -7.67 6.44 15.65
C GLN A 24 -8.61 5.95 14.56
N LEU A 25 -8.37 4.75 14.05
CA LEU A 25 -9.15 4.18 12.95
C LEU A 25 -9.07 2.66 13.01
N ALA A 26 -10.16 2.00 12.66
CA ALA A 26 -10.19 0.55 12.56
C ALA A 26 -10.98 0.15 11.31
N ILE A 27 -10.50 -0.86 10.60
CA ILE A 27 -11.14 -1.39 9.40
C ILE A 27 -11.38 -2.89 9.62
N ALA A 28 -12.66 -3.27 9.57
CA ALA A 28 -13.07 -4.66 9.68
C ALA A 28 -13.04 -5.34 8.30
N PRO A 29 -12.95 -6.69 8.25
CA PRO A 29 -13.06 -7.41 6.98
C PRO A 29 -14.36 -7.07 6.25
N GLY A 30 -14.25 -6.80 4.94
CA GLY A 30 -15.40 -6.44 4.10
C GLY A 30 -15.89 -5.00 4.24
N GLU A 31 -15.25 -4.19 5.10
CA GLU A 31 -15.64 -2.81 5.35
C GLU A 31 -14.95 -1.86 4.36
N THR A 32 -15.69 -0.87 3.90
CA THR A 32 -15.16 0.25 3.11
C THR A 32 -15.18 1.50 3.96
N VAL A 33 -14.04 2.16 4.11
CA VAL A 33 -13.89 3.38 4.91
C VAL A 33 -13.47 4.52 3.99
N ALA A 34 -14.22 5.63 4.04
CA ALA A 34 -13.88 6.85 3.31
C ALA A 34 -13.12 7.81 4.22
N LEU A 35 -12.01 8.33 3.72
CA LEU A 35 -11.19 9.29 4.44
C LEU A 35 -11.38 10.67 3.82
N LEU A 36 -12.07 11.56 4.56
CA LEU A 36 -12.43 12.87 4.07
C LEU A 36 -11.59 13.96 4.74
N GLY A 37 -11.28 14.99 4.00
CA GLY A 37 -10.54 16.14 4.51
C GLY A 37 -10.03 17.01 3.39
N ARG A 38 -9.59 18.21 3.76
CA ARG A 38 -9.03 19.18 2.81
C ARG A 38 -7.65 18.73 2.34
N SER A 39 -7.20 19.25 1.20
CA SER A 39 -5.84 19.07 0.71
C SER A 39 -4.84 19.52 1.79
N GLY A 40 -3.81 18.70 2.00
CA GLY A 40 -2.78 18.99 3.00
C GLY A 40 -3.13 18.62 4.44
N CYS A 41 -4.26 17.94 4.69
CA CYS A 41 -4.64 17.53 6.05
C CYS A 41 -4.05 16.19 6.51
N GLY A 42 -3.17 15.59 5.72
CA GLY A 42 -2.48 14.35 6.08
C GLY A 42 -3.05 13.06 5.51
N LYS A 43 -4.06 13.12 4.64
CA LYS A 43 -4.64 11.91 4.02
C LYS A 43 -3.62 11.07 3.28
N SER A 44 -2.79 11.71 2.44
CA SER A 44 -1.73 11.02 1.69
C SER A 44 -0.66 10.44 2.59
N THR A 45 -0.31 11.14 3.67
CA THR A 45 0.63 10.65 4.67
C THR A 45 0.10 9.39 5.35
N LEU A 46 -1.17 9.42 5.79
CA LEU A 46 -1.81 8.26 6.41
C LEU A 46 -1.87 7.07 5.43
N ALA A 47 -2.24 7.32 4.17
CA ALA A 47 -2.29 6.28 3.15
C ALA A 47 -0.92 5.59 2.97
N ARG A 48 0.16 6.36 2.91
CA ARG A 48 1.51 5.78 2.82
C ARG A 48 1.89 4.95 4.05
N MET A 49 1.47 5.38 5.23
CA MET A 49 1.70 4.63 6.47
C MET A 49 0.93 3.32 6.49
N LEU A 50 -0.31 3.31 5.99
CA LEU A 50 -1.16 2.12 5.95
C LEU A 50 -0.58 1.02 5.05
N VAL A 51 0.16 1.39 4.03
CA VAL A 51 0.82 0.42 3.13
C VAL A 51 2.29 0.17 3.48
N GLY A 52 2.77 0.74 4.59
CA GLY A 52 4.12 0.51 5.07
C GLY A 52 5.23 1.29 4.37
N LEU A 53 4.90 2.30 3.58
CA LEU A 53 5.87 3.17 2.91
C LEU A 53 6.48 4.20 3.87
N GLU A 54 5.80 4.49 4.96
CA GLU A 54 6.23 5.45 5.95
C GLU A 54 5.88 4.94 7.34
N THR A 55 6.72 5.21 8.32
CA THR A 55 6.51 4.78 9.71
C THR A 55 6.08 5.98 10.55
N PRO A 56 4.96 5.90 11.32
CA PRO A 56 4.55 6.99 12.18
C PRO A 56 5.56 7.23 13.31
N GLN A 57 5.71 8.48 13.73
CA GLN A 57 6.58 8.84 14.85
C GLN A 57 6.01 8.40 16.19
N HIS A 58 4.70 8.45 16.32
CA HIS A 58 3.96 8.04 17.52
C HIS A 58 2.79 7.16 17.14
N GLY A 59 2.43 6.25 18.04
CA GLY A 59 1.37 5.30 17.80
C GLY A 59 1.82 4.13 16.94
N ASP A 60 0.88 3.26 16.60
CA ASP A 60 1.18 2.11 15.76
C ASP A 60 0.06 1.82 14.76
N ILE A 61 0.41 1.04 13.76
CA ILE A 61 -0.52 0.48 12.79
C ILE A 61 -0.41 -1.02 12.91
N VAL A 62 -1.54 -1.68 13.09
CA VAL A 62 -1.63 -3.12 13.35
C VAL A 62 -2.38 -3.78 12.20
N TRP A 63 -1.78 -4.77 11.58
CA TRP A 63 -2.38 -5.58 10.52
C TRP A 63 -2.54 -7.01 11.02
N ARG A 64 -3.79 -7.48 11.03
CA ARG A 64 -4.16 -8.83 11.50
C ARG A 64 -3.52 -9.17 12.85
N GLY A 65 -3.57 -8.21 13.78
CA GLY A 65 -3.08 -8.40 15.14
C GLY A 65 -1.58 -8.17 15.35
N THR A 66 -0.82 -7.86 14.30
CA THR A 66 0.64 -7.63 14.41
C THR A 66 0.99 -6.21 14.00
N PRO A 67 1.70 -5.43 14.82
CA PRO A 67 2.19 -4.12 14.42
C PRO A 67 3.07 -4.22 13.17
N LEU A 68 2.96 -3.26 12.24
CA LEU A 68 3.75 -3.26 11.00
C LEU A 68 5.25 -3.29 11.27
N THR A 69 5.69 -2.63 12.33
CA THR A 69 7.11 -2.59 12.74
C THR A 69 7.63 -3.93 13.24
N ALA A 70 6.74 -4.84 13.62
CA ALA A 70 7.09 -6.17 14.10
C ALA A 70 7.07 -7.24 12.99
N LEU A 71 6.62 -6.90 11.79
CA LEU A 71 6.58 -7.83 10.66
C LEU A 71 7.98 -8.18 10.19
N LYS A 72 8.26 -9.47 9.99
CA LYS A 72 9.56 -9.99 9.56
C LYS A 72 9.39 -11.14 8.58
N GLY A 73 10.35 -11.30 7.66
CA GLY A 73 10.41 -12.42 6.74
C GLY A 73 9.16 -12.59 5.89
N GLU A 74 8.58 -13.78 5.92
CA GLU A 74 7.37 -14.12 5.15
C GLU A 74 6.17 -13.23 5.48
N ALA A 75 6.07 -12.75 6.71
CA ALA A 75 4.97 -11.87 7.13
C ALA A 75 5.00 -10.52 6.41
N ILE A 76 6.19 -9.97 6.14
CA ILE A 76 6.32 -8.75 5.35
C ILE A 76 5.84 -8.98 3.91
N GLY A 77 6.23 -10.11 3.32
CA GLY A 77 5.81 -10.49 1.97
C GLY A 77 4.29 -10.64 1.88
N ALA A 78 3.69 -11.32 2.85
CA ALA A 78 2.24 -11.48 2.92
C ALA A 78 1.53 -10.13 3.05
N PHE A 79 2.01 -9.25 3.90
CA PHE A 79 1.48 -7.89 4.05
C PHE A 79 1.52 -7.12 2.72
N ARG A 80 2.65 -7.15 2.02
CA ARG A 80 2.82 -6.45 0.74
C ARG A 80 1.95 -7.02 -0.37
N ARG A 81 1.65 -8.31 -0.35
CA ARG A 81 0.71 -8.93 -1.30
C ARG A 81 -0.74 -8.51 -1.02
N ASP A 82 -1.10 -8.43 0.25
CA ASP A 82 -2.49 -8.18 0.67
C ASP A 82 -2.86 -6.70 0.68
N ILE A 83 -1.91 -5.82 0.97
CA ILE A 83 -2.13 -4.37 1.07
C ILE A 83 -1.50 -3.68 -0.12
N GLN A 84 -2.31 -2.97 -0.89
CA GLN A 84 -1.87 -2.27 -2.09
C GLN A 84 -2.39 -0.84 -2.10
N LEU A 85 -1.61 0.07 -2.67
CA LEU A 85 -1.95 1.48 -2.81
C LEU A 85 -2.17 1.81 -4.29
N VAL A 86 -3.30 2.43 -4.58
CA VAL A 86 -3.54 3.04 -5.90
C VAL A 86 -3.22 4.52 -5.77
N PHE A 87 -2.20 4.98 -6.49
CA PHE A 87 -1.73 6.36 -6.40
C PHE A 87 -2.68 7.32 -7.09
N GLN A 88 -2.82 8.53 -6.54
CA GLN A 88 -3.61 9.61 -7.13
C GLN A 88 -3.07 10.02 -8.50
N ASP A 89 -1.76 10.12 -8.64
CA ASP A 89 -1.08 10.42 -9.90
C ASP A 89 -0.48 9.14 -10.48
N ALA A 90 -1.17 8.58 -11.46
CA ALA A 90 -0.77 7.34 -12.12
C ALA A 90 0.57 7.48 -12.87
N PHE A 91 0.86 8.65 -13.42
CA PHE A 91 2.11 8.88 -14.15
C PHE A 91 3.33 8.84 -13.25
N SER A 92 3.21 9.38 -12.03
CA SER A 92 4.29 9.35 -11.05
C SER A 92 4.55 7.95 -10.50
N ALA A 93 3.58 7.06 -10.59
CA ALA A 93 3.65 5.72 -10.02
C ALA A 93 4.47 4.75 -10.86
N VAL A 94 4.71 5.06 -12.13
CA VAL A 94 5.34 4.14 -13.07
C VAL A 94 6.65 4.72 -13.62
N ASN A 95 7.58 3.82 -13.94
CA ASN A 95 8.85 4.20 -14.56
C ASN A 95 8.65 4.35 -16.09
N PRO A 96 8.80 5.57 -16.66
CA PRO A 96 8.57 5.79 -18.08
C PRO A 96 9.58 5.10 -19.00
N ARG A 97 10.67 4.57 -18.44
CA ARG A 97 11.69 3.82 -19.19
C ARG A 97 11.35 2.34 -19.36
N LYS A 98 10.31 1.87 -18.64
CA LYS A 98 9.87 0.48 -18.71
C LYS A 98 8.63 0.33 -19.57
N THR A 99 8.51 -0.81 -20.22
CA THR A 99 7.30 -1.16 -20.96
C THR A 99 6.17 -1.49 -19.96
N VAL A 100 4.93 -1.42 -20.42
CA VAL A 100 3.77 -1.80 -19.59
C VAL A 100 3.91 -3.25 -19.10
N ARG A 101 4.39 -4.15 -19.96
CA ARG A 101 4.63 -5.55 -19.61
C ARG A 101 5.64 -5.67 -18.47
N GLU A 102 6.74 -4.95 -18.52
CA GLU A 102 7.74 -4.94 -17.45
C GLU A 102 7.17 -4.41 -16.13
N ILE A 103 6.39 -3.33 -16.19
CA ILE A 103 5.76 -2.72 -15.01
C ILE A 103 4.79 -3.70 -14.35
N VAL A 104 3.91 -4.34 -15.14
CA VAL A 104 2.91 -5.29 -14.62
C VAL A 104 3.60 -6.56 -14.08
N SER A 105 4.71 -6.98 -14.66
CA SER A 105 5.43 -8.18 -14.22
C SER A 105 6.23 -7.97 -12.93
N GLU A 106 6.58 -6.75 -12.58
CA GLU A 106 7.45 -6.45 -11.46
C GLU A 106 6.92 -6.97 -10.11
N PRO A 107 5.67 -6.70 -9.69
CA PRO A 107 5.15 -7.25 -8.45
C PRO A 107 5.05 -8.79 -8.47
N LEU A 108 4.79 -9.38 -9.62
CA LEU A 108 4.77 -10.85 -9.74
C LEU A 108 6.16 -11.45 -9.53
N ARG A 109 7.21 -10.74 -9.94
CA ARG A 109 8.58 -11.17 -9.74
C ARG A 109 9.03 -11.07 -8.29
N HIS A 110 8.64 -10.00 -7.60
CA HIS A 110 9.14 -9.70 -6.25
C HIS A 110 8.28 -10.28 -5.13
N LEU A 111 6.97 -10.39 -5.34
CA LEU A 111 6.02 -10.76 -4.29
C LEU A 111 5.53 -12.21 -4.37
N PHE A 112 5.77 -12.89 -5.49
CA PHE A 112 5.28 -14.24 -5.73
C PHE A 112 6.40 -15.14 -6.23
N ARG A 113 6.26 -16.45 -5.96
CA ARG A 113 7.17 -17.48 -6.46
C ARG A 113 6.55 -18.15 -7.67
N LEU A 114 6.68 -17.51 -8.83
CA LEU A 114 6.13 -18.01 -10.09
C LEU A 114 7.26 -18.34 -11.07
N SER A 115 7.05 -19.35 -11.89
CA SER A 115 7.93 -19.65 -13.02
C SER A 115 7.87 -18.51 -14.04
N ARG A 116 8.83 -18.48 -14.96
CA ARG A 116 8.85 -17.48 -16.03
C ARG A 116 7.60 -17.56 -16.91
N GLU A 117 7.15 -18.77 -17.22
CA GLU A 117 5.96 -19.04 -18.04
C GLU A 117 4.68 -18.62 -17.32
N GLU A 118 4.55 -18.95 -16.05
CA GLU A 118 3.40 -18.55 -15.24
C GLU A 118 3.30 -17.05 -15.11
N ARG A 119 4.43 -16.39 -14.89
CA ARG A 119 4.50 -14.93 -14.79
C ARG A 119 4.07 -14.27 -16.09
N ALA A 120 4.57 -14.75 -17.23
CA ALA A 120 4.20 -14.25 -18.55
C ALA A 120 2.69 -14.40 -18.80
N ARG A 121 2.12 -15.54 -18.46
CA ARG A 121 0.69 -15.81 -18.59
C ARG A 121 -0.14 -14.86 -17.73
N ARG A 122 0.26 -14.65 -16.48
CA ARG A 122 -0.42 -13.73 -15.56
C ARG A 122 -0.40 -12.30 -16.06
N VAL A 123 0.73 -11.85 -16.63
CA VAL A 123 0.83 -10.52 -17.23
C VAL A 123 -0.15 -10.36 -18.38
N GLU A 124 -0.24 -11.35 -19.26
CA GLU A 124 -1.18 -11.31 -20.38
C GLU A 124 -2.64 -11.29 -19.91
N GLU A 125 -2.99 -12.10 -18.93
CA GLU A 125 -4.32 -12.09 -18.34
C GLU A 125 -4.68 -10.71 -17.77
N MET A 126 -3.75 -10.06 -17.08
CA MET A 126 -3.97 -8.74 -16.49
C MET A 126 -4.12 -7.66 -17.57
N LEU A 127 -3.30 -7.70 -18.62
CA LEU A 127 -3.40 -6.75 -19.73
C LEU A 127 -4.74 -6.91 -20.45
N HIS A 128 -5.17 -8.15 -20.70
CA HIS A 128 -6.47 -8.42 -21.27
C HIS A 128 -7.63 -7.92 -20.41
N ALA A 129 -7.51 -8.06 -19.09
CA ALA A 129 -8.55 -7.63 -18.16
C ALA A 129 -8.81 -6.11 -18.21
N VAL A 130 -7.84 -5.33 -18.66
CA VAL A 130 -7.95 -3.87 -18.80
C VAL A 130 -7.92 -3.41 -20.25
N ASP A 131 -8.23 -4.32 -21.19
CA ASP A 131 -8.30 -4.05 -22.63
C ASP A 131 -7.00 -3.53 -23.24
N LEU A 132 -5.86 -3.96 -22.72
CA LEU A 132 -4.56 -3.69 -23.34
C LEU A 132 -4.09 -4.91 -24.12
N SER A 133 -3.70 -4.69 -25.37
CA SER A 133 -3.12 -5.74 -26.20
C SER A 133 -1.64 -5.93 -25.91
N THR A 134 -1.13 -7.13 -26.12
CA THR A 134 0.28 -7.47 -25.96
C THR A 134 1.06 -7.29 -27.26
#